data_b2e454e74575dbbbf0afacf26042e144
#
_entry.id   b2e454e74575dbbbf0afacf26042e144
#
_cell.length_a   1.000
_cell.length_b   1.000
_cell.length_c   1.000
_cell.angle_alpha   90.00
_cell.angle_beta   90.00
_cell.angle_gamma   90.00
#
_symmetry.space_group_name_H-M   'P 1'
#
loop_
_entity.id
_entity.type
_entity.pdbx_description
1 polymer ?
#
loop_
_entity_poly.entity_id
_entity_poly.type
_entity_poly.pdbx_seq_one_letter_code
_entity_poly.pdbx_strand_id
1 'polypeptide(L)'
;MQSSAVVEPINTVVPASLLQYDPRTVPVVGVDAGLPAVDRAQLSPAALRMRFAKPPEWMPELRREPSVSDRSPADAAVLVPIVMRSGEPTVLLTERASQMTTHSGQVAFPGGRVDPEDANIAAAALREAWEEVGLSAGYIEVLGSLPTYTTITSFIVTPVVALVEPGFTLTLNPHEVADAFEVPLAFLMNPANHRRHAFREAGLPSREWYSMPYQDGDDERFVWGATAGMLRNLYRFLIA
;
A
#
# COMPACT_ATOMS: atom_id res chain seq x y z
N MET A 1 23.21 16.68 38.86
CA MET A 1 23.01 17.26 37.51
C MET A 1 23.38 16.20 36.49
N GLN A 2 22.41 15.42 36.00
CA GLN A 2 22.63 14.43 34.94
C GLN A 2 22.25 15.08 33.61
N SER A 3 23.27 15.22 32.73
CA SER A 3 23.10 15.72 31.41
C SER A 3 22.37 14.69 30.55
N SER A 4 21.14 15.01 30.13
CA SER A 4 20.36 14.23 29.18
C SER A 4 20.95 14.44 27.79
N ALA A 5 21.67 13.48 27.28
CA ALA A 5 22.14 13.50 25.89
C ALA A 5 20.92 13.36 24.97
N VAL A 6 20.59 14.41 24.25
CA VAL A 6 19.65 14.41 23.15
C VAL A 6 20.32 13.61 22.02
N VAL A 7 19.85 12.40 21.77
CA VAL A 7 20.25 11.60 20.61
C VAL A 7 19.57 12.24 19.40
N GLU A 8 20.34 13.02 18.62
CA GLU A 8 19.89 13.50 17.31
C GLU A 8 19.58 12.30 16.40
N PRO A 9 18.48 12.32 15.63
CA PRO A 9 18.20 11.27 14.66
C PRO A 9 19.27 11.34 13.57
N ILE A 10 20.08 10.29 13.46
CA ILE A 10 21.03 10.12 12.35
C ILE A 10 20.20 9.98 11.07
N ASN A 11 20.12 11.05 10.32
CA ASN A 11 19.49 11.08 8.99
C ASN A 11 20.49 10.45 8.00
N THR A 12 20.63 9.12 8.05
CA THR A 12 21.54 8.39 7.15
C THR A 12 20.85 8.21 5.82
N VAL A 13 21.16 9.07 4.86
CA VAL A 13 20.73 8.92 3.46
C VAL A 13 21.37 7.65 2.90
N VAL A 14 20.55 6.69 2.55
CA VAL A 14 21.01 5.44 1.92
C VAL A 14 21.27 5.70 0.45
N PRO A 15 22.45 5.37 -0.12
CA PRO A 15 22.73 5.58 -1.53
C PRO A 15 21.73 4.93 -2.47
N ALA A 16 21.36 5.63 -3.55
CA ALA A 16 20.40 5.14 -4.55
C ALA A 16 20.82 3.82 -5.24
N SER A 17 22.11 3.49 -5.26
CA SER A 17 22.65 2.22 -5.76
C SER A 17 22.14 1.01 -4.97
N LEU A 18 21.68 1.21 -3.73
CA LEU A 18 21.12 0.16 -2.88
C LEU A 18 19.64 -0.13 -3.15
N LEU A 19 19.04 0.56 -4.10
CA LEU A 19 17.68 0.27 -4.59
C LEU A 19 17.65 -0.76 -5.73
N GLN A 20 18.83 -1.21 -6.21
CA GLN A 20 18.96 -2.13 -7.34
C GLN A 20 19.06 -3.60 -6.91
N TYR A 21 18.23 -4.03 -5.96
CA TYR A 21 18.10 -5.44 -5.65
C TYR A 21 16.71 -5.95 -6.04
N ASP A 22 16.62 -7.20 -6.46
CA ASP A 22 15.34 -7.86 -6.64
C ASP A 22 14.76 -8.20 -5.25
N PRO A 23 13.65 -7.58 -4.83
CA PRO A 23 13.05 -7.83 -3.52
C PRO A 23 12.61 -9.28 -3.32
N ARG A 24 12.38 -10.04 -4.41
CA ARG A 24 12.04 -11.46 -4.35
C ARG A 24 13.21 -12.32 -3.86
N THR A 25 14.45 -11.86 -4.06
CA THR A 25 15.66 -12.60 -3.67
C THR A 25 16.05 -12.38 -2.21
N VAL A 26 15.46 -11.39 -1.54
CA VAL A 26 15.78 -11.10 -0.13
C VAL A 26 15.11 -12.13 0.78
N PRO A 27 15.85 -12.73 1.72
CA PRO A 27 15.33 -13.78 2.57
C PRO A 27 14.09 -13.36 3.38
N VAL A 28 13.13 -14.26 3.48
CA VAL A 28 12.01 -14.16 4.44
C VAL A 28 12.55 -14.47 5.83
N VAL A 29 12.48 -13.51 6.74
CA VAL A 29 12.95 -13.67 8.14
C VAL A 29 11.82 -14.05 9.09
N GLY A 30 10.58 -14.03 8.64
CA GLY A 30 9.43 -14.44 9.43
C GLY A 30 8.11 -14.32 8.66
N VAL A 31 7.11 -15.04 9.17
CA VAL A 31 5.72 -14.98 8.71
C VAL A 31 4.84 -14.84 9.95
N ASP A 32 3.87 -13.96 9.90
CA ASP A 32 3.03 -13.64 11.07
C ASP A 32 1.83 -14.59 11.21
N ALA A 33 2.00 -15.87 10.87
CA ALA A 33 0.94 -16.89 10.91
C ALA A 33 0.33 -17.13 12.31
N GLY A 34 0.99 -16.67 13.37
CA GLY A 34 0.46 -16.73 14.73
C GLY A 34 -0.56 -15.63 15.08
N LEU A 35 -0.73 -14.62 14.22
CA LEU A 35 -1.74 -13.59 14.40
C LEU A 35 -3.08 -14.03 13.77
N PRO A 36 -4.24 -13.61 14.33
CA PRO A 36 -5.53 -13.98 13.78
C PRO A 36 -5.78 -13.30 12.42
N ALA A 37 -6.37 -14.03 11.49
CA ALA A 37 -6.93 -13.41 10.28
C ALA A 37 -8.17 -12.58 10.64
N VAL A 38 -8.46 -11.55 9.83
CA VAL A 38 -9.71 -10.80 9.96
C VAL A 38 -10.87 -11.74 9.59
N ASP A 39 -11.89 -11.80 10.45
CA ASP A 39 -13.09 -12.61 10.18
C ASP A 39 -13.77 -12.14 8.87
N ARG A 40 -14.17 -13.09 8.03
CA ARG A 40 -14.85 -12.79 6.76
C ARG A 40 -16.10 -11.92 6.94
N ALA A 41 -16.82 -12.07 8.05
CA ALA A 41 -17.98 -11.22 8.35
C ALA A 41 -17.59 -9.74 8.51
N GLN A 42 -16.39 -9.45 9.01
CA GLN A 42 -15.85 -8.09 9.16
C GLN A 42 -15.37 -7.50 7.83
N LEU A 43 -15.19 -8.30 6.80
CA LEU A 43 -14.84 -7.88 5.44
C LEU A 43 -16.06 -7.57 4.56
N SER A 44 -17.28 -7.75 5.10
CA SER A 44 -18.51 -7.38 4.38
C SER A 44 -18.63 -5.85 4.20
N PRO A 45 -19.34 -5.36 3.15
CA PRO A 45 -19.53 -3.92 2.91
C PRO A 45 -20.10 -3.19 4.12
N ALA A 46 -21.08 -3.80 4.78
CA ALA A 46 -21.70 -3.19 5.95
C ALA A 46 -20.73 -3.08 7.14
N ALA A 47 -19.92 -4.11 7.37
CA ALA A 47 -18.93 -4.11 8.43
C ALA A 47 -17.81 -3.10 8.17
N LEU A 48 -17.33 -2.99 6.92
CA LEU A 48 -16.34 -2.01 6.52
C LEU A 48 -16.86 -0.58 6.70
N ARG A 49 -18.09 -0.28 6.24
CA ARG A 49 -18.73 1.05 6.48
C ARG A 49 -18.80 1.35 7.97
N MET A 50 -19.22 0.39 8.79
CA MET A 50 -19.33 0.59 10.24
C MET A 50 -17.97 0.82 10.88
N ARG A 51 -16.93 0.09 10.45
CA ARG A 51 -15.56 0.21 10.96
C ARG A 51 -14.98 1.60 10.68
N PHE A 52 -15.18 2.14 9.49
CA PHE A 52 -14.73 3.49 9.12
C PHE A 52 -15.59 4.60 9.75
N ALA A 53 -16.90 4.39 9.92
CA ALA A 53 -17.79 5.36 10.58
C ALA A 53 -17.51 5.47 12.09
N LYS A 54 -17.04 4.39 12.72
CA LYS A 54 -16.68 4.34 14.15
C LYS A 54 -15.32 3.65 14.32
N PRO A 55 -14.22 4.37 13.97
CA PRO A 55 -12.89 3.77 14.02
C PRO A 55 -12.53 3.41 15.47
N PRO A 56 -11.87 2.25 15.67
CA PRO A 56 -11.35 1.89 16.99
C PRO A 56 -10.20 2.79 17.39
N GLU A 57 -9.80 2.72 18.63
CA GLU A 57 -8.52 3.26 19.07
C GLU A 57 -7.40 2.32 18.61
N TRP A 58 -6.55 2.78 17.70
CA TRP A 58 -5.47 1.99 17.11
C TRP A 58 -4.31 2.86 16.63
N MET A 59 -3.17 2.22 16.35
CA MET A 59 -2.02 2.89 15.74
C MET A 59 -1.49 2.04 14.58
N PRO A 60 -1.04 2.69 13.47
CA PRO A 60 -0.41 2.00 12.36
C PRO A 60 0.88 1.33 12.85
N GLU A 61 1.11 0.09 12.42
CA GLU A 61 2.34 -0.65 12.69
C GLU A 61 3.52 -0.06 11.91
N LEU A 62 3.25 0.38 10.68
CA LEU A 62 4.25 0.94 9.77
C LEU A 62 3.86 2.38 9.41
N ARG A 63 4.78 3.31 9.61
CA ARG A 63 4.55 4.74 9.29
C ARG A 63 5.44 5.26 8.20
N ARG A 64 6.62 4.66 8.03
CA ARG A 64 7.62 5.13 7.08
C ARG A 64 8.62 4.04 6.73
N GLU A 65 9.22 4.18 5.56
CA GLU A 65 10.44 3.50 5.14
C GLU A 65 11.66 4.38 5.43
N PRO A 66 12.86 3.80 5.56
CA PRO A 66 14.09 4.59 5.61
C PRO A 66 14.23 5.44 4.34
N SER A 67 14.41 6.75 4.47
CA SER A 67 14.58 7.64 3.32
C SER A 67 15.93 7.41 2.63
N VAL A 68 15.90 7.38 1.29
CA VAL A 68 17.12 7.37 0.43
C VAL A 68 17.19 8.61 -0.46
N SER A 69 16.29 9.56 -0.26
CA SER A 69 16.13 10.73 -1.12
C SER A 69 16.37 12.02 -0.34
N ASP A 70 17.20 12.90 -0.91
CA ASP A 70 17.37 14.29 -0.43
C ASP A 70 16.24 15.22 -0.92
N ARG A 71 15.24 14.67 -1.61
CA ARG A 71 14.10 15.46 -2.10
C ARG A 71 13.22 15.88 -0.93
N SER A 72 12.69 17.09 -1.02
CA SER A 72 11.63 17.54 -0.12
C SER A 72 10.44 16.57 -0.21
N PRO A 73 9.81 16.21 0.92
CA PRO A 73 8.62 15.38 0.91
C PRO A 73 7.52 15.96 0.03
N ALA A 74 6.81 15.10 -0.69
CA ALA A 74 5.68 15.48 -1.51
C ALA A 74 4.45 14.66 -1.13
N ASP A 75 3.30 15.32 -1.03
CA ASP A 75 2.04 14.66 -0.74
C ASP A 75 1.58 13.83 -1.93
N ALA A 76 1.10 12.63 -1.63
CA ALA A 76 0.51 11.71 -2.58
C ALA A 76 -0.73 11.05 -1.99
N ALA A 77 -1.61 10.60 -2.86
CA ALA A 77 -2.80 9.86 -2.48
C ALA A 77 -2.91 8.59 -3.30
N VAL A 78 -3.31 7.49 -2.67
CA VAL A 78 -3.62 6.24 -3.36
C VAL A 78 -5.03 5.81 -3.01
N LEU A 79 -5.73 5.26 -3.98
CA LEU A 79 -7.02 4.62 -3.73
C LEU A 79 -6.76 3.16 -3.33
N VAL A 80 -7.35 2.73 -2.21
CA VAL A 80 -7.44 1.32 -1.80
C VAL A 80 -8.83 0.82 -2.21
N PRO A 81 -9.04 0.36 -3.45
CA PRO A 81 -10.34 0.05 -3.99
C PRO A 81 -10.74 -1.37 -3.63
N ILE A 82 -11.71 -1.50 -2.72
CA ILE A 82 -12.29 -2.79 -2.32
C ILE A 82 -13.50 -3.05 -3.21
N VAL A 83 -13.33 -3.93 -4.21
CA VAL A 83 -14.36 -4.27 -5.17
C VAL A 83 -15.33 -5.29 -4.57
N MET A 84 -16.62 -4.98 -4.62
CA MET A 84 -17.69 -5.78 -4.00
C MET A 84 -18.16 -6.89 -4.94
N ARG A 85 -17.31 -7.90 -5.16
CA ARG A 85 -17.66 -9.06 -5.97
C ARG A 85 -18.70 -9.96 -5.27
N SER A 86 -19.53 -10.65 -6.03
CA SER A 86 -20.62 -11.49 -5.49
C SER A 86 -20.16 -12.66 -4.61
N GLY A 87 -18.92 -13.13 -4.76
CA GLY A 87 -18.34 -14.21 -3.96
C GLY A 87 -17.66 -13.69 -2.69
N GLU A 88 -16.62 -12.91 -2.88
CA GLU A 88 -15.88 -12.26 -1.80
C GLU A 88 -15.31 -10.91 -2.29
N PRO A 89 -15.13 -9.94 -1.38
CA PRO A 89 -14.49 -8.69 -1.75
C PRO A 89 -13.04 -8.90 -2.20
N THR A 90 -12.64 -8.14 -3.19
CA THR A 90 -11.27 -8.13 -3.71
C THR A 90 -10.67 -6.73 -3.62
N VAL A 91 -9.36 -6.62 -3.71
CA VAL A 91 -8.67 -5.33 -3.82
C VAL A 91 -8.11 -5.22 -5.22
N LEU A 92 -8.46 -4.13 -5.93
CA LEU A 92 -7.89 -3.82 -7.23
C LEU A 92 -6.50 -3.23 -7.04
N LEU A 93 -5.53 -3.81 -7.72
CA LEU A 93 -4.13 -3.39 -7.75
C LEU A 93 -3.68 -3.20 -9.20
N THR A 94 -2.63 -2.41 -9.39
CA THR A 94 -2.00 -2.18 -10.69
C THR A 94 -0.58 -2.71 -10.69
N GLU A 95 -0.09 -3.12 -11.86
CA GLU A 95 1.32 -3.34 -12.12
C GLU A 95 1.84 -2.19 -12.98
N ARG A 96 2.89 -1.52 -12.52
CA ARG A 96 3.47 -0.37 -13.21
C ARG A 96 4.15 -0.78 -14.50
N ALA A 97 3.98 0.04 -15.55
CA ALA A 97 4.56 -0.21 -16.86
C ALA A 97 6.10 -0.31 -16.80
N SER A 98 6.67 -1.26 -17.54
CA SER A 98 8.12 -1.54 -17.56
C SER A 98 8.96 -0.38 -18.13
N GLN A 99 8.35 0.54 -18.87
CA GLN A 99 9.01 1.72 -19.44
C GLN A 99 9.20 2.86 -18.45
N MET A 100 8.62 2.77 -17.24
CA MET A 100 8.81 3.79 -16.22
C MET A 100 10.22 3.71 -15.64
N THR A 101 10.88 4.87 -15.51
CA THR A 101 12.26 4.99 -15.01
C THR A 101 12.41 4.60 -13.53
N THR A 102 11.29 4.53 -12.80
CA THR A 102 11.26 4.16 -11.40
C THR A 102 10.15 3.15 -11.14
N HIS A 103 10.45 2.10 -10.34
CA HIS A 103 9.46 1.12 -9.87
C HIS A 103 8.77 0.30 -10.98
N SER A 104 9.45 0.05 -12.10
CA SER A 104 8.97 -0.82 -13.19
C SER A 104 8.55 -2.20 -12.65
N GLY A 105 7.37 -2.70 -13.07
CA GLY A 105 6.83 -3.99 -12.64
C GLY A 105 6.42 -4.06 -11.17
N GLN A 106 6.39 -2.94 -10.45
CA GLN A 106 5.97 -2.93 -9.05
C GLN A 106 4.44 -2.93 -8.96
N VAL A 107 3.93 -3.77 -8.07
CA VAL A 107 2.50 -3.79 -7.72
C VAL A 107 2.18 -2.63 -6.78
N ALA A 108 1.18 -1.84 -7.14
CA ALA A 108 0.76 -0.65 -6.40
C ALA A 108 -0.76 -0.50 -6.36
N PHE A 109 -1.25 0.33 -5.48
CA PHE A 109 -2.59 0.89 -5.61
C PHE A 109 -2.61 1.96 -6.71
N PRO A 110 -3.73 2.17 -7.40
CA PRO A 110 -3.90 3.34 -8.25
C PRO A 110 -3.70 4.62 -7.44
N GLY A 111 -2.86 5.54 -7.93
CA GLY A 111 -2.59 6.77 -7.21
C GLY A 111 -1.30 7.47 -7.62
N GLY A 112 -1.18 8.70 -7.16
CA GLY A 112 -0.06 9.55 -7.50
C GLY A 112 0.05 10.79 -6.63
N ARG A 113 0.67 11.82 -7.17
CA ARG A 113 0.90 13.08 -6.48
C ARG A 113 -0.41 13.86 -6.30
N VAL A 114 -0.54 14.52 -5.17
CA VAL A 114 -1.61 15.51 -4.97
C VAL A 114 -1.28 16.76 -5.77
N ASP A 115 -2.19 17.16 -6.64
CA ASP A 115 -2.08 18.37 -7.43
C ASP A 115 -2.74 19.56 -6.70
N PRO A 116 -2.26 20.80 -6.96
CA PRO A 116 -2.85 22.00 -6.33
C PRO A 116 -4.35 22.20 -6.64
N GLU A 117 -4.82 21.64 -7.75
CA GLU A 117 -6.21 21.69 -8.20
C GLU A 117 -7.11 20.65 -7.53
N ASP A 118 -6.54 19.66 -6.87
CA ASP A 118 -7.30 18.66 -6.14
C ASP A 118 -8.00 19.28 -4.93
N ALA A 119 -9.31 19.13 -4.86
CA ALA A 119 -10.10 19.73 -3.78
C ALA A 119 -9.73 19.17 -2.38
N ASN A 120 -9.24 17.93 -2.33
CA ASN A 120 -8.77 17.24 -1.13
C ASN A 120 -8.06 15.94 -1.53
N ILE A 121 -7.50 15.25 -0.55
CA ILE A 121 -6.76 13.99 -0.73
C ILE A 121 -7.60 12.89 -1.41
N ALA A 122 -8.89 12.79 -1.07
CA ALA A 122 -9.75 11.79 -1.71
C ALA A 122 -9.99 12.14 -3.20
N ALA A 123 -10.12 13.43 -3.55
CA ALA A 123 -10.22 13.86 -4.94
C ALA A 123 -8.97 13.48 -5.76
N ALA A 124 -7.77 13.68 -5.18
CA ALA A 124 -6.52 13.25 -5.80
C ALA A 124 -6.51 11.73 -6.08
N ALA A 125 -6.86 10.90 -5.09
CA ALA A 125 -6.90 9.45 -5.25
C ALA A 125 -7.91 9.00 -6.32
N LEU A 126 -9.07 9.67 -6.41
CA LEU A 126 -10.09 9.37 -7.41
C LEU A 126 -9.66 9.82 -8.82
N ARG A 127 -9.03 10.98 -8.95
CA ARG A 127 -8.48 11.48 -10.23
C ARG A 127 -7.43 10.53 -10.77
N GLU A 128 -6.46 10.17 -9.94
CA GLU A 128 -5.39 9.23 -10.32
C GLU A 128 -5.94 7.86 -10.74
N ALA A 129 -6.91 7.32 -9.99
CA ALA A 129 -7.56 6.05 -10.35
C ALA A 129 -8.31 6.14 -11.69
N TRP A 130 -8.90 7.30 -12.02
CA TRP A 130 -9.47 7.53 -13.33
C TRP A 130 -8.41 7.63 -14.43
N GLU A 131 -7.32 8.36 -14.20
CA GLU A 131 -6.23 8.57 -15.17
C GLU A 131 -5.45 7.29 -15.46
N GLU A 132 -5.15 6.50 -14.43
CA GLU A 132 -4.37 5.26 -14.55
C GLU A 132 -5.17 4.07 -15.10
N VAL A 133 -6.39 3.86 -14.60
CA VAL A 133 -7.16 2.64 -14.89
C VAL A 133 -8.59 2.90 -15.41
N GLY A 134 -9.00 4.15 -15.58
CA GLY A 134 -10.35 4.49 -16.07
C GLY A 134 -11.48 4.16 -15.07
N LEU A 135 -11.16 3.98 -13.79
CA LEU A 135 -12.17 3.66 -12.77
C LEU A 135 -12.99 4.91 -12.42
N SER A 136 -14.25 4.93 -12.89
CA SER A 136 -15.14 6.09 -12.70
C SER A 136 -15.58 6.26 -11.26
N ALA A 137 -15.55 7.50 -10.76
CA ALA A 137 -16.01 7.87 -9.43
C ALA A 137 -17.47 7.47 -9.14
N GLY A 138 -18.30 7.28 -10.18
CA GLY A 138 -19.68 6.80 -10.02
C GLY A 138 -19.84 5.40 -9.46
N TYR A 139 -18.76 4.60 -9.47
CA TYR A 139 -18.72 3.26 -8.85
C TYR A 139 -18.09 3.28 -7.45
N ILE A 140 -17.60 4.42 -6.96
CA ILE A 140 -16.72 4.49 -5.78
C ILE A 140 -17.43 5.18 -4.61
N GLU A 141 -17.50 4.46 -3.49
CA GLU A 141 -17.91 5.00 -2.20
C GLU A 141 -16.68 5.13 -1.30
N VAL A 142 -16.20 6.35 -1.06
CA VAL A 142 -15.09 6.59 -0.14
C VAL A 142 -15.53 6.36 1.29
N LEU A 143 -14.84 5.47 2.01
CA LEU A 143 -15.11 5.16 3.42
C LEU A 143 -14.32 6.07 4.37
N GLY A 144 -13.09 6.40 4.00
CA GLY A 144 -12.17 7.21 4.81
C GLY A 144 -10.72 6.96 4.44
N SER A 145 -9.80 7.48 5.24
CA SER A 145 -8.36 7.35 5.01
C SER A 145 -7.67 6.64 6.16
N LEU A 146 -6.62 5.90 5.85
CA LEU A 146 -5.67 5.40 6.84
C LEU A 146 -4.62 6.49 7.15
N PRO A 147 -3.89 6.38 8.28
CA PRO A 147 -2.74 7.23 8.55
C PRO A 147 -1.73 7.21 7.42
N THR A 148 -1.06 8.34 7.21
CA THR A 148 -0.06 8.51 6.16
C THR A 148 1.09 7.52 6.29
N TYR A 149 1.66 7.15 5.15
CA TYR A 149 2.82 6.29 5.01
C TYR A 149 3.91 7.01 4.22
N THR A 150 5.10 7.18 4.81
CA THR A 150 6.21 7.83 4.10
C THR A 150 7.05 6.78 3.37
N THR A 151 7.12 6.90 2.04
CA THR A 151 7.87 5.98 1.20
C THR A 151 9.36 6.30 1.19
N ILE A 152 10.16 5.33 0.74
CA ILE A 152 11.60 5.47 0.56
C ILE A 152 11.99 6.64 -0.38
N THR A 153 11.11 7.01 -1.32
CA THR A 153 11.28 8.09 -2.29
C THR A 153 10.76 9.44 -1.79
N SER A 154 10.48 9.55 -0.48
CA SER A 154 10.01 10.77 0.21
C SER A 154 8.61 11.23 -0.20
N PHE A 155 7.73 10.33 -0.65
CA PHE A 155 6.31 10.63 -0.74
C PHE A 155 5.62 10.39 0.60
N ILE A 156 4.78 11.33 1.01
CA ILE A 156 3.84 11.18 2.14
C ILE A 156 2.51 10.71 1.55
N VAL A 157 2.31 9.41 1.53
CA VAL A 157 1.15 8.78 0.89
C VAL A 157 -0.01 8.66 1.86
N THR A 158 -1.17 9.15 1.48
CA THR A 158 -2.43 8.92 2.20
C THR A 158 -3.24 7.82 1.51
N PRO A 159 -3.44 6.64 2.13
CA PRO A 159 -4.31 5.60 1.58
C PRO A 159 -5.78 5.98 1.81
N VAL A 160 -6.54 6.16 0.73
CA VAL A 160 -7.98 6.41 0.71
C VAL A 160 -8.69 5.10 0.46
N VAL A 161 -9.40 4.59 1.47
CA VAL A 161 -10.12 3.31 1.36
C VAL A 161 -11.53 3.55 0.86
N ALA A 162 -11.91 2.77 -0.16
CA ALA A 162 -13.22 2.91 -0.78
C ALA A 162 -13.81 1.53 -1.13
N LEU A 163 -15.14 1.44 -1.10
CA LEU A 163 -15.89 0.36 -1.72
C LEU A 163 -16.12 0.70 -3.19
N VAL A 164 -15.99 -0.31 -4.05
CA VAL A 164 -16.23 -0.17 -5.49
C VAL A 164 -17.34 -1.13 -5.90
N GLU A 165 -18.42 -0.58 -6.43
CA GLU A 165 -19.52 -1.36 -6.99
C GLU A 165 -19.06 -2.11 -8.25
N PRO A 166 -19.43 -3.40 -8.42
CA PRO A 166 -19.10 -4.16 -9.61
C PRO A 166 -19.83 -3.61 -10.85
N GLY A 167 -19.33 -3.96 -12.05
CA GLY A 167 -19.95 -3.55 -13.32
C GLY A 167 -19.21 -2.42 -14.03
N PHE A 168 -18.12 -1.93 -13.46
CA PHE A 168 -17.19 -1.02 -14.14
C PHE A 168 -16.38 -1.76 -15.23
N THR A 169 -15.89 -0.99 -16.20
CA THR A 169 -14.91 -1.45 -17.17
C THR A 169 -13.65 -0.61 -16.99
N LEU A 170 -12.50 -1.26 -16.90
CA LEU A 170 -11.21 -0.57 -16.82
C LEU A 170 -10.70 -0.21 -18.22
N THR A 171 -10.05 0.96 -18.29
CA THR A 171 -9.30 1.43 -19.45
C THR A 171 -7.92 1.86 -18.97
N LEU A 172 -6.95 0.98 -19.13
CA LEU A 172 -5.61 1.21 -18.62
C LEU A 172 -4.88 2.28 -19.44
N ASN A 173 -4.16 3.18 -18.75
CA ASN A 173 -3.19 4.06 -19.38
C ASN A 173 -1.89 3.27 -19.63
N PRO A 174 -1.56 2.88 -20.85
CA PRO A 174 -0.43 1.99 -21.14
C PRO A 174 0.93 2.63 -20.86
N HIS A 175 0.99 3.95 -20.65
CA HIS A 175 2.22 4.64 -20.29
C HIS A 175 2.56 4.48 -18.81
N GLU A 176 1.57 4.17 -17.96
CA GLU A 176 1.71 4.10 -16.51
C GLU A 176 1.42 2.71 -15.95
N VAL A 177 0.43 2.01 -16.52
CA VAL A 177 -0.08 0.73 -16.02
C VAL A 177 0.07 -0.33 -17.11
N ALA A 178 0.82 -1.39 -16.78
CA ALA A 178 0.95 -2.57 -17.64
C ALA A 178 -0.23 -3.53 -17.48
N ASP A 179 -0.73 -3.68 -16.25
CA ASP A 179 -1.82 -4.60 -15.92
C ASP A 179 -2.59 -4.12 -14.68
N ALA A 180 -3.85 -4.54 -14.58
CA ALA A 180 -4.69 -4.32 -13.40
C ALA A 180 -5.39 -5.63 -13.05
N PHE A 181 -5.29 -6.05 -11.79
CA PHE A 181 -5.77 -7.33 -11.31
C PHE A 181 -6.38 -7.20 -9.91
N GLU A 182 -7.08 -8.23 -9.49
CA GLU A 182 -7.76 -8.23 -8.20
C GLU A 182 -7.22 -9.34 -7.31
N VAL A 183 -6.97 -9.00 -6.04
CA VAL A 183 -6.54 -9.96 -5.00
C VAL A 183 -7.65 -10.09 -3.96
N PRO A 184 -8.06 -11.30 -3.54
CA PRO A 184 -9.05 -11.47 -2.49
C PRO A 184 -8.69 -10.70 -1.22
N LEU A 185 -9.64 -9.89 -0.72
CA LEU A 185 -9.41 -9.11 0.51
C LEU A 185 -9.10 -10.04 1.69
N ALA A 186 -9.76 -11.19 1.78
CA ALA A 186 -9.51 -12.18 2.83
C ALA A 186 -8.07 -12.74 2.79
N PHE A 187 -7.47 -12.87 1.58
CA PHE A 187 -6.07 -13.26 1.44
C PHE A 187 -5.14 -12.18 2.02
N LEU A 188 -5.37 -10.92 1.66
CA LEU A 188 -4.57 -9.77 2.11
C LEU A 188 -4.75 -9.49 3.61
N MET A 189 -5.89 -9.84 4.18
CA MET A 189 -6.20 -9.64 5.60
C MET A 189 -5.89 -10.89 6.45
N ASN A 190 -5.17 -11.86 5.89
CA ASN A 190 -4.67 -13.02 6.62
C ASN A 190 -3.15 -12.89 6.84
N PRO A 191 -2.69 -12.66 8.09
CA PRO A 191 -1.27 -12.45 8.38
C PRO A 191 -0.38 -13.68 8.13
N ALA A 192 -0.94 -14.86 7.92
CA ALA A 192 -0.20 -16.03 7.42
C ALA A 192 0.40 -15.79 6.01
N ASN A 193 -0.14 -14.82 5.26
CA ASN A 193 0.37 -14.41 3.95
C ASN A 193 1.34 -13.21 4.03
N HIS A 194 1.55 -12.64 5.24
CA HIS A 194 2.44 -11.50 5.44
C HIS A 194 3.84 -12.01 5.76
N ARG A 195 4.72 -11.98 4.75
CA ARG A 195 6.12 -12.36 4.88
C ARG A 195 6.95 -11.14 5.24
N ARG A 196 7.76 -11.22 6.29
CA ARG A 196 8.72 -10.18 6.67
C ARG A 196 10.07 -10.46 6.02
N HIS A 197 10.64 -9.45 5.41
CA HIS A 197 11.97 -9.48 4.82
C HIS A 197 12.89 -8.54 5.59
N ALA A 198 14.17 -8.91 5.68
CA ALA A 198 15.20 -8.05 6.24
C ALA A 198 16.41 -8.04 5.32
N PHE A 199 16.72 -6.88 4.78
CA PHE A 199 17.93 -6.63 4.04
C PHE A 199 18.97 -6.01 4.97
N ARG A 200 20.12 -6.65 5.09
CA ARG A 200 21.22 -6.22 5.95
C ARG A 200 22.51 -6.21 5.14
N GLU A 201 23.11 -5.05 5.03
CA GLU A 201 24.41 -4.87 4.41
C GLU A 201 25.34 -4.13 5.38
N ALA A 202 26.61 -4.52 5.40
CA ALA A 202 27.59 -3.95 6.33
C ALA A 202 27.75 -2.45 6.11
N GLY A 203 27.60 -1.67 7.19
CA GLY A 203 27.70 -0.21 7.15
C GLY A 203 26.41 0.52 6.78
N LEU A 204 25.29 -0.18 6.55
CA LEU A 204 24.00 0.40 6.21
C LEU A 204 22.94 0.08 7.26
N PRO A 205 21.92 0.96 7.41
CA PRO A 205 20.76 0.66 8.24
C PRO A 205 20.04 -0.59 7.73
N SER A 206 19.65 -1.49 8.64
CA SER A 206 18.80 -2.62 8.30
C SER A 206 17.48 -2.12 7.72
N ARG A 207 17.02 -2.74 6.63
CA ARG A 207 15.74 -2.45 6.00
C ARG A 207 14.83 -3.65 6.16
N GLU A 208 13.65 -3.39 6.68
CA GLU A 208 12.62 -4.41 6.83
C GLU A 208 11.36 -3.98 6.08
N TRP A 209 10.70 -4.92 5.43
CA TRP A 209 9.44 -4.70 4.73
C TRP A 209 8.60 -5.97 4.70
N TYR A 210 7.34 -5.81 4.34
CA TYR A 210 6.42 -6.93 4.12
C TYR A 210 6.29 -7.25 2.64
N SER A 211 6.01 -8.53 2.35
CA SER A 211 5.45 -8.96 1.07
C SER A 211 4.24 -9.87 1.29
N MET A 212 3.34 -9.87 0.32
CA MET A 212 2.13 -10.69 0.24
C MET A 212 2.02 -11.28 -1.17
N PRO A 213 2.89 -12.26 -1.53
CA PRO A 213 2.83 -12.87 -2.86
C PRO A 213 1.52 -13.62 -3.04
N TYR A 214 0.80 -13.29 -4.10
CA TYR A 214 -0.47 -13.91 -4.47
C TYR A 214 -0.35 -14.66 -5.79
N GLN A 215 -0.80 -15.91 -5.83
CA GLN A 215 -0.81 -16.70 -7.06
C GLN A 215 -2.10 -16.41 -7.83
N ASP A 216 -1.97 -15.78 -9.01
CA ASP A 216 -3.04 -15.41 -9.93
C ASP A 216 -2.94 -16.26 -11.20
N GLY A 217 -3.59 -17.43 -11.20
CA GLY A 217 -3.39 -18.42 -12.25
C GLY A 217 -1.94 -18.92 -12.27
N ASP A 218 -1.27 -18.75 -13.41
CA ASP A 218 0.15 -19.11 -13.59
C ASP A 218 1.12 -18.02 -13.15
N ASP A 219 0.64 -16.80 -12.86
CA ASP A 219 1.45 -15.64 -12.51
C ASP A 219 1.51 -15.41 -10.99
N GLU A 220 2.67 -15.06 -10.47
CA GLU A 220 2.82 -14.58 -9.09
C GLU A 220 2.77 -13.04 -9.05
N ARG A 221 1.74 -12.50 -8.41
CA ARG A 221 1.60 -11.08 -8.10
C ARG A 221 2.36 -10.76 -6.81
N PHE A 222 3.55 -10.19 -6.95
CA PHE A 222 4.42 -9.91 -5.80
C PHE A 222 4.10 -8.55 -5.19
N VAL A 223 3.13 -8.51 -4.26
CA VAL A 223 2.78 -7.31 -3.49
C VAL A 223 3.82 -7.10 -2.40
N TRP A 224 4.54 -5.97 -2.39
CA TRP A 224 5.61 -5.72 -1.42
C TRP A 224 5.81 -4.23 -1.10
N GLY A 225 6.76 -3.89 -0.21
CA GLY A 225 7.16 -2.52 0.09
C GLY A 225 6.03 -1.66 0.64
N ALA A 226 5.89 -0.45 0.14
CA ALA A 226 4.88 0.51 0.60
C ALA A 226 3.45 -0.02 0.46
N THR A 227 3.13 -0.71 -0.65
CA THR A 227 1.80 -1.31 -0.88
C THR A 227 1.49 -2.36 0.18
N ALA A 228 2.40 -3.30 0.43
CA ALA A 228 2.23 -4.28 1.49
C ALA A 228 2.21 -3.64 2.89
N GLY A 229 2.99 -2.58 3.11
CA GLY A 229 2.98 -1.81 4.36
C GLY A 229 1.63 -1.14 4.65
N MET A 230 1.01 -0.53 3.64
CA MET A 230 -0.31 0.06 3.76
C MET A 230 -1.40 -1.01 3.96
N LEU A 231 -1.32 -2.16 3.27
CA LEU A 231 -2.19 -3.31 3.51
C LEU A 231 -2.03 -3.89 4.92
N ARG A 232 -0.79 -3.94 5.43
CA ARG A 232 -0.53 -4.35 6.81
C ARG A 232 -1.21 -3.40 7.81
N ASN A 233 -1.19 -2.10 7.57
CA ASN A 233 -1.89 -1.13 8.39
C ASN A 233 -3.42 -1.28 8.28
N LEU A 234 -3.96 -1.56 7.10
CA LEU A 234 -5.38 -1.88 6.93
C LEU A 234 -5.76 -3.12 7.77
N TYR A 235 -4.95 -4.20 7.71
CA TYR A 235 -5.15 -5.36 8.57
C TYR A 235 -5.19 -4.97 10.05
N ARG A 236 -4.22 -4.16 10.52
CA ARG A 236 -4.17 -3.70 11.93
C ARG A 236 -5.40 -2.88 12.31
N PHE A 237 -5.89 -2.05 11.40
CA PHE A 237 -7.12 -1.29 11.60
C PHE A 237 -8.35 -2.18 11.72
N LEU A 238 -8.45 -3.21 10.89
CA LEU A 238 -9.62 -4.09 10.86
C LEU A 238 -9.67 -5.05 12.06
N ILE A 239 -8.51 -5.44 12.60
CA ILE A 239 -8.43 -6.38 13.74
C ILE A 239 -8.47 -5.69 15.12
N ALA A 240 -8.35 -4.37 15.18
CA ALA A 240 -8.31 -3.58 16.42
C ALA A 240 -9.64 -3.53 17.18
#